data_3b653b2787192df08629e785098568e5
#
_entry.id   3b653b2787192df08629e785098568e5
#
_cell.length_a   1.000
_cell.length_b   1.000
_cell.length_c   1.000
_cell.angle_alpha   90.00
_cell.angle_beta   90.00
_cell.angle_gamma   90.00
#
_symmetry.space_group_name_H-M   'P 1'
#
loop_
_entity.id
_entity.type
_entity.pdbx_description
1 polymer ?
#
loop_
_entity_poly.entity_id
_entity_poly.type
_entity_poly.pdbx_seq_one_letter_code
_entity_poly.pdbx_strand_id
1 'polypeptide(L)'
;MPQVKVSYLPQMCHHCDEAPCIEQCEAEAIYQRDDGLVIINPEKCVGCKLCADTCPHDAIFFNEELNLAQKCTGCAHLLDNDPEEWSVPRCVDQCPTEALRFGEEEDFADFIAAAEPFRPEAQTKSRIYYKGLPKKFIAGTLYEPNIKEVIIGATCTLKDKDSGEEYSETTNNFGDFWLKGLPDDRTFTLTIEKDGVTKIVEGLTTDIDRGLGDIPMEMKG
;
A
#
# COMPACT_ATOMS: atom_id res chain seq x y z
N MET A 1 23.54 7.59 5.28
CA MET A 1 22.59 7.28 4.20
C MET A 1 21.31 6.73 4.81
N PRO A 2 20.13 7.24 4.49
CA PRO A 2 18.90 6.67 4.97
C PRO A 2 18.83 5.18 4.55
N GLN A 3 18.40 4.32 5.48
CA GLN A 3 18.25 2.91 5.16
C GLN A 3 17.11 2.74 4.16
N VAL A 4 17.41 2.24 2.97
CA VAL A 4 16.39 1.89 1.99
C VAL A 4 15.62 0.69 2.52
N LYS A 5 14.31 0.86 2.74
CA LYS A 5 13.39 -0.23 3.05
C LYS A 5 12.59 -0.54 1.79
N VAL A 6 12.68 -1.77 1.32
CA VAL A 6 11.87 -2.28 0.22
C VAL A 6 10.73 -3.10 0.80
N SER A 7 9.52 -2.79 0.38
CA SER A 7 8.33 -3.55 0.73
C SER A 7 7.67 -4.07 -0.55
N TYR A 8 7.24 -5.32 -0.53
CA TYR A 8 6.52 -5.93 -1.64
C TYR A 8 5.07 -6.11 -1.24
N LEU A 9 4.16 -5.56 -2.03
CA LEU A 9 2.73 -5.75 -1.87
C LEU A 9 2.21 -6.58 -3.04
N PRO A 10 1.72 -7.81 -2.81
CA PRO A 10 1.14 -8.60 -3.88
C PRO A 10 -0.16 -7.94 -4.35
N GLN A 11 -0.22 -7.62 -5.63
CA GLN A 11 -1.41 -7.09 -6.28
C GLN A 11 -2.21 -8.24 -6.88
N MET A 12 -3.37 -8.51 -6.33
CA MET A 12 -4.24 -9.62 -6.75
C MET A 12 -5.71 -9.20 -6.75
N CYS A 13 -6.59 -10.02 -7.32
CA CYS A 13 -8.02 -9.81 -7.21
C CYS A 13 -8.45 -9.86 -5.74
N HIS A 14 -9.27 -8.91 -5.32
CA HIS A 14 -9.78 -8.81 -3.96
C HIS A 14 -11.05 -9.64 -3.71
N HIS A 15 -11.58 -10.31 -4.73
CA HIS A 15 -12.81 -11.11 -4.65
C HIS A 15 -13.94 -10.40 -3.89
N CYS A 16 -14.17 -9.12 -4.24
CA CYS A 16 -15.05 -8.19 -3.54
C CYS A 16 -16.49 -8.70 -3.48
N ASP A 17 -17.17 -8.48 -2.36
CA ASP A 17 -18.61 -8.78 -2.22
C ASP A 17 -19.46 -7.79 -3.02
N GLU A 18 -19.03 -6.53 -3.11
CA GLU A 18 -19.60 -5.52 -3.98
C GLU A 18 -18.63 -5.30 -5.14
N ALA A 19 -18.67 -6.22 -6.11
CA ALA A 19 -17.71 -6.29 -7.21
C ALA A 19 -18.15 -5.48 -8.43
N PRO A 20 -17.59 -4.29 -8.72
CA PRO A 20 -17.97 -3.48 -9.87
C PRO A 20 -17.76 -4.21 -11.20
N CYS A 21 -16.79 -5.12 -11.26
CA CYS A 21 -16.54 -5.93 -12.46
C CYS A 21 -17.66 -6.91 -12.79
N ILE A 22 -18.44 -7.37 -11.80
CA ILE A 22 -19.64 -8.18 -12.02
C ILE A 22 -20.76 -7.31 -12.60
N GLU A 23 -21.01 -6.16 -11.96
CA GLU A 23 -22.07 -5.23 -12.33
C GLU A 23 -21.91 -4.70 -13.76
N GLN A 24 -20.68 -4.48 -14.21
CA GLN A 24 -20.36 -3.96 -15.54
C GLN A 24 -20.27 -5.06 -16.62
N CYS A 25 -20.42 -6.33 -16.26
CA CYS A 25 -20.30 -7.43 -17.20
C CYS A 25 -21.63 -7.78 -17.88
N GLU A 26 -21.97 -7.08 -18.95
CA GLU A 26 -23.21 -7.34 -19.73
C GLU A 26 -23.28 -8.77 -20.29
N ALA A 27 -22.13 -9.42 -20.52
CA ALA A 27 -22.06 -10.80 -20.98
C ALA A 27 -22.28 -11.83 -19.87
N GLU A 28 -22.49 -11.39 -18.61
CA GLU A 28 -22.59 -12.26 -17.44
C GLU A 28 -21.46 -13.29 -17.36
N ALA A 29 -20.27 -12.90 -17.84
CA ALA A 29 -19.08 -13.75 -17.79
C ALA A 29 -18.41 -13.75 -16.40
N ILE A 30 -18.64 -12.72 -15.59
CA ILE A 30 -18.05 -12.59 -14.24
C ILE A 30 -19.14 -12.86 -13.22
N TYR A 31 -18.82 -13.73 -12.25
CA TYR A 31 -19.75 -14.11 -11.20
C TYR A 31 -19.02 -14.40 -9.89
N GLN A 32 -19.72 -14.29 -8.78
CA GLN A 32 -19.23 -14.72 -7.47
C GLN A 32 -19.75 -16.12 -7.16
N ARG A 33 -18.90 -16.96 -6.64
CA ARG A 33 -19.22 -18.31 -6.16
C ARG A 33 -19.74 -18.28 -4.72
N ASP A 34 -20.31 -19.38 -4.27
CA ASP A 34 -20.82 -19.52 -2.89
C ASP A 34 -19.71 -19.40 -1.84
N ASP A 35 -18.45 -19.76 -2.20
CA ASP A 35 -17.25 -19.60 -1.38
C ASP A 35 -16.67 -18.17 -1.42
N GLY A 36 -17.34 -17.24 -2.09
CA GLY A 36 -16.95 -15.84 -2.21
C GLY A 36 -15.91 -15.55 -3.28
N LEU A 37 -15.36 -16.55 -3.98
CA LEU A 37 -14.42 -16.32 -5.06
C LEU A 37 -15.15 -15.71 -6.28
N VAL A 38 -14.63 -14.61 -6.79
CA VAL A 38 -15.11 -14.00 -8.05
C VAL A 38 -14.34 -14.63 -9.22
N ILE A 39 -15.04 -15.17 -10.18
CA ILE A 39 -14.48 -15.93 -11.32
C ILE A 39 -14.93 -15.29 -12.64
N ILE A 40 -14.09 -15.41 -13.67
CA ILE A 40 -14.43 -15.09 -15.05
C ILE A 40 -14.59 -16.39 -15.82
N ASN A 41 -15.77 -16.59 -16.43
CA ASN A 41 -15.98 -17.68 -17.38
C ASN A 41 -15.40 -17.26 -18.74
N PRO A 42 -14.35 -17.91 -19.25
CA PRO A 42 -13.71 -17.53 -20.50
C PRO A 42 -14.61 -17.76 -21.73
N GLU A 43 -15.53 -18.73 -21.66
CA GLU A 43 -16.44 -19.04 -22.78
C GLU A 43 -17.53 -17.96 -23.00
N LYS A 44 -17.88 -17.24 -21.91
CA LYS A 44 -18.85 -16.13 -21.95
C LYS A 44 -18.19 -14.77 -22.19
N CYS A 45 -16.88 -14.65 -21.98
CA CYS A 45 -16.17 -13.38 -22.09
C CYS A 45 -16.11 -12.92 -23.54
N VAL A 46 -16.61 -11.73 -23.82
CA VAL A 46 -16.63 -11.12 -25.17
C VAL A 46 -15.46 -10.16 -25.41
N GLY A 47 -14.56 -9.97 -24.45
CA GLY A 47 -13.37 -9.14 -24.60
C GLY A 47 -13.62 -7.62 -24.59
N CYS A 48 -14.71 -7.14 -23.98
CA CYS A 48 -15.07 -5.71 -23.97
C CYS A 48 -14.19 -4.82 -23.09
N LYS A 49 -13.36 -5.39 -22.21
CA LYS A 49 -12.41 -4.72 -21.27
C LYS A 49 -13.05 -3.90 -20.14
N LEU A 50 -14.36 -3.68 -20.11
CA LEU A 50 -15.04 -2.86 -19.10
C LEU A 50 -14.69 -3.26 -17.65
N CYS A 51 -14.54 -4.57 -17.40
CA CYS A 51 -14.19 -5.07 -16.08
C CYS A 51 -12.77 -4.67 -15.64
N ALA A 52 -11.83 -4.53 -16.58
CA ALA A 52 -10.48 -4.07 -16.27
C ALA A 52 -10.48 -2.57 -15.96
N ASP A 53 -11.20 -1.76 -16.75
CA ASP A 53 -11.30 -0.32 -16.57
C ASP A 53 -12.04 0.06 -15.27
N THR A 54 -12.96 -0.78 -14.82
CA THR A 54 -13.79 -0.54 -13.64
C THR A 54 -13.16 -1.05 -12.34
N CYS A 55 -12.15 -1.93 -12.41
CA CYS A 55 -11.56 -2.52 -11.22
C CYS A 55 -10.76 -1.50 -10.41
N PRO A 56 -11.19 -1.10 -9.18
CA PRO A 56 -10.46 -0.09 -8.41
C PRO A 56 -9.15 -0.62 -7.83
N HIS A 57 -8.93 -1.94 -7.91
CA HIS A 57 -7.72 -2.62 -7.44
C HIS A 57 -6.72 -2.92 -8.56
N ASP A 58 -7.02 -2.54 -9.82
CA ASP A 58 -6.20 -2.83 -11.00
C ASP A 58 -5.82 -4.32 -11.11
N ALA A 59 -6.73 -5.21 -10.70
CA ALA A 59 -6.46 -6.63 -10.53
C ALA A 59 -6.93 -7.50 -11.71
N ILE A 60 -7.44 -6.88 -12.77
CA ILE A 60 -7.90 -7.56 -13.99
C ILE A 60 -6.99 -7.15 -15.14
N PHE A 61 -6.41 -8.16 -15.79
CA PHE A 61 -5.54 -7.99 -16.95
C PHE A 61 -6.26 -8.44 -18.21
N PHE A 62 -5.99 -7.80 -19.32
CA PHE A 62 -6.55 -8.20 -20.60
C PHE A 62 -5.51 -8.94 -21.45
N ASN A 63 -5.87 -10.14 -21.89
CA ASN A 63 -5.06 -10.93 -22.80
C ASN A 63 -5.51 -10.65 -24.24
N GLU A 64 -4.69 -9.91 -24.97
CA GLU A 64 -5.00 -9.49 -26.36
C GLU A 64 -5.02 -10.68 -27.33
N GLU A 65 -4.16 -11.69 -27.12
CA GLU A 65 -4.08 -12.85 -28.00
C GLU A 65 -5.32 -13.75 -27.89
N LEU A 66 -5.82 -13.92 -26.67
CA LEU A 66 -7.02 -14.72 -26.38
C LEU A 66 -8.30 -13.90 -26.43
N ASN A 67 -8.18 -12.57 -26.54
CA ASN A 67 -9.29 -11.62 -26.49
C ASN A 67 -10.20 -11.81 -25.26
N LEU A 68 -9.60 -12.00 -24.07
CA LEU A 68 -10.35 -12.19 -22.84
C LEU A 68 -9.68 -11.55 -21.63
N ALA A 69 -10.48 -11.23 -20.60
CA ALA A 69 -10.02 -10.73 -19.33
C ALA A 69 -9.55 -11.87 -18.44
N GLN A 70 -8.46 -11.65 -17.70
CA GLN A 70 -7.86 -12.60 -16.77
C GLN A 70 -7.57 -11.93 -15.42
N LYS A 71 -7.69 -12.70 -14.34
CA LYS A 71 -7.36 -12.25 -12.98
C LYS A 71 -7.03 -13.43 -12.08
N CYS A 72 -6.63 -13.17 -10.85
CA CYS A 72 -6.50 -14.19 -9.82
C CYS A 72 -7.82 -14.93 -9.63
N THR A 73 -7.78 -16.24 -9.62
CA THR A 73 -8.95 -17.13 -9.43
C THR A 73 -9.02 -17.75 -8.04
N GLY A 74 -8.10 -17.37 -7.11
CA GLY A 74 -7.95 -18.08 -5.84
C GLY A 74 -7.53 -19.55 -6.00
N CYS A 75 -7.02 -19.92 -7.19
CA CYS A 75 -6.72 -21.30 -7.56
C CYS A 75 -7.94 -22.25 -7.47
N ALA A 76 -9.16 -21.76 -7.68
CA ALA A 76 -10.40 -22.54 -7.60
C ALA A 76 -10.31 -23.89 -8.32
N HIS A 77 -9.66 -23.93 -9.51
CA HIS A 77 -9.48 -25.16 -10.29
C HIS A 77 -8.69 -26.27 -9.55
N LEU A 78 -7.79 -25.90 -8.62
CA LEU A 78 -7.06 -26.87 -7.79
C LEU A 78 -7.89 -27.27 -6.57
N LEU A 79 -8.45 -26.29 -5.88
CA LEU A 79 -9.27 -26.51 -4.69
C LEU A 79 -10.50 -27.37 -4.99
N ASP A 80 -11.10 -27.24 -6.21
CA ASP A 80 -12.27 -28.00 -6.62
C ASP A 80 -11.92 -29.42 -7.10
N ASN A 81 -10.81 -29.58 -7.83
CA ASN A 81 -10.52 -30.84 -8.52
C ASN A 81 -9.66 -31.81 -7.68
N ASP A 82 -8.87 -31.30 -6.75
CA ASP A 82 -7.98 -32.09 -5.93
C ASP A 82 -7.87 -31.51 -4.50
N PRO A 83 -8.97 -31.54 -3.73
CA PRO A 83 -9.00 -30.97 -2.39
C PRO A 83 -8.18 -31.80 -1.36
N GLU A 84 -7.79 -33.04 -1.71
CA GLU A 84 -6.90 -33.87 -0.87
C GLU A 84 -5.44 -33.41 -0.98
N GLU A 85 -5.02 -32.92 -2.15
CA GLU A 85 -3.68 -32.37 -2.39
C GLU A 85 -3.63 -30.85 -2.12
N TRP A 86 -4.69 -30.13 -2.47
CA TRP A 86 -4.73 -28.66 -2.42
C TRP A 86 -5.80 -28.13 -1.47
N SER A 87 -5.41 -27.73 -0.26
CA SER A 87 -6.29 -27.07 0.70
C SER A 87 -6.19 -25.54 0.67
N VAL A 88 -5.16 -25.01 0.01
CA VAL A 88 -4.89 -23.56 -0.14
C VAL A 88 -4.40 -23.22 -1.55
N PRO A 89 -4.51 -21.96 -1.99
CA PRO A 89 -3.94 -21.50 -3.26
C PRO A 89 -2.42 -21.68 -3.32
N ARG A 90 -1.87 -21.90 -4.50
CA ARG A 90 -0.43 -22.11 -4.72
C ARG A 90 0.46 -21.00 -4.16
N CYS A 91 0.02 -19.76 -4.23
CA CYS A 91 0.79 -18.64 -3.70
C CYS A 91 0.91 -18.70 -2.16
N VAL A 92 -0.08 -19.26 -1.49
CA VAL A 92 -0.07 -19.50 -0.03
C VAL A 92 0.83 -20.67 0.31
N ASP A 93 0.63 -21.82 -0.37
CA ASP A 93 1.42 -23.02 -0.19
C ASP A 93 2.93 -22.80 -0.38
N GLN A 94 3.29 -22.01 -1.38
CA GLN A 94 4.69 -21.71 -1.73
C GLN A 94 5.26 -20.45 -1.03
N CYS A 95 4.53 -19.83 -0.09
CA CYS A 95 5.00 -18.64 0.60
C CYS A 95 6.03 -18.98 1.68
N PRO A 96 7.34 -18.75 1.49
CA PRO A 96 8.37 -19.20 2.43
C PRO A 96 8.37 -18.41 3.75
N THR A 97 7.69 -17.26 3.78
CA THR A 97 7.60 -16.39 4.95
C THR A 97 6.25 -16.48 5.66
N GLU A 98 5.34 -17.32 5.15
CA GLU A 98 3.96 -17.44 5.65
C GLU A 98 3.21 -16.08 5.69
N ALA A 99 3.63 -15.13 4.85
CA ALA A 99 3.01 -13.82 4.75
C ALA A 99 1.63 -13.86 4.09
N LEU A 100 1.40 -14.87 3.23
CA LEU A 100 0.11 -15.11 2.60
C LEU A 100 -0.62 -16.21 3.36
N ARG A 101 -1.89 -15.97 3.63
CA ARG A 101 -2.79 -16.91 4.32
C ARG A 101 -4.10 -17.02 3.56
N PHE A 102 -4.78 -18.13 3.68
CA PHE A 102 -6.06 -18.39 3.05
C PHE A 102 -6.92 -19.28 3.96
N GLY A 103 -8.22 -19.04 4.03
CA GLY A 103 -9.19 -19.81 4.80
C GLY A 103 -10.46 -19.01 5.03
N GLU A 104 -11.29 -19.53 5.92
CA GLU A 104 -12.56 -18.88 6.29
C GLU A 104 -12.28 -17.63 7.16
N GLU A 105 -13.14 -16.62 7.06
CA GLU A 105 -12.98 -15.37 7.81
C GLU A 105 -13.03 -15.61 9.34
N GLU A 106 -13.76 -16.62 9.77
CA GLU A 106 -13.90 -16.99 11.18
C GLU A 106 -12.56 -17.43 11.79
N ASP A 107 -11.71 -18.09 11.00
CA ASP A 107 -10.39 -18.53 11.43
C ASP A 107 -9.39 -17.35 11.57
N PHE A 108 -9.71 -16.23 10.96
CA PHE A 108 -8.87 -15.03 10.93
C PHE A 108 -9.48 -13.80 11.63
N ALA A 109 -10.49 -13.99 12.47
CA ALA A 109 -11.25 -12.88 13.09
C ALA A 109 -10.33 -11.84 13.77
N ASP A 110 -9.33 -12.28 14.55
CA ASP A 110 -8.38 -11.38 15.22
C ASP A 110 -7.47 -10.64 14.23
N PHE A 111 -7.09 -11.30 13.14
CA PHE A 111 -6.29 -10.68 12.08
C PHE A 111 -7.11 -9.63 11.34
N ILE A 112 -8.34 -9.95 10.98
CA ILE A 112 -9.28 -9.08 10.26
C ILE A 112 -9.60 -7.84 11.11
N ALA A 113 -9.84 -8.01 12.41
CA ALA A 113 -10.08 -6.90 13.33
C ALA A 113 -8.90 -5.93 13.45
N ALA A 114 -7.68 -6.40 13.21
CA ALA A 114 -6.45 -5.61 13.25
C ALA A 114 -5.93 -5.26 11.84
N ALA A 115 -6.69 -5.56 10.79
CA ALA A 115 -6.29 -5.31 9.41
C ALA A 115 -6.34 -3.82 9.07
N GLU A 116 -5.44 -3.42 8.20
CA GLU A 116 -5.38 -2.07 7.65
C GLU A 116 -6.14 -2.03 6.32
N PRO A 117 -7.01 -1.03 6.10
CA PRO A 117 -7.72 -0.92 4.84
C PRO A 117 -6.74 -0.57 3.70
N PHE A 118 -6.85 -1.31 2.61
CA PHE A 118 -6.14 -1.01 1.37
C PHE A 118 -7.13 -0.44 0.35
N ARG A 119 -6.90 0.78 -0.11
CA ARG A 119 -7.82 1.54 -0.98
C ARG A 119 -9.24 1.63 -0.40
N PRO A 120 -9.42 2.20 0.79
CA PRO A 120 -10.72 2.30 1.46
C PRO A 120 -11.76 3.09 0.65
N GLU A 121 -11.31 3.98 -0.23
CA GLU A 121 -12.14 4.76 -1.16
C GLU A 121 -12.88 3.89 -2.18
N ALA A 122 -12.39 2.68 -2.45
CA ALA A 122 -13.02 1.75 -3.41
C ALA A 122 -14.38 1.22 -2.94
N GLN A 123 -14.61 1.14 -1.63
CA GLN A 123 -15.87 0.70 -0.99
C GLN A 123 -16.45 -0.64 -1.53
N THR A 124 -15.57 -1.56 -1.93
CA THR A 124 -15.95 -2.81 -2.62
C THR A 124 -16.15 -4.00 -1.70
N LYS A 125 -16.06 -3.84 -0.39
CA LYS A 125 -16.04 -4.94 0.59
C LYS A 125 -15.06 -6.03 0.17
N SER A 126 -13.78 -5.67 0.20
CA SER A 126 -12.67 -6.58 -0.13
C SER A 126 -12.63 -7.79 0.80
N ARG A 127 -12.37 -8.97 0.24
CA ARG A 127 -12.04 -10.21 0.99
C ARG A 127 -10.53 -10.43 1.13
N ILE A 128 -9.71 -9.44 0.76
CA ILE A 128 -8.27 -9.45 1.03
C ILE A 128 -7.98 -8.46 2.13
N TYR A 129 -7.36 -8.95 3.18
CA TYR A 129 -7.02 -8.20 4.37
C TYR A 129 -5.51 -8.04 4.48
N TYR A 130 -5.06 -6.86 4.87
CA TYR A 130 -3.63 -6.52 4.96
C TYR A 130 -3.25 -6.15 6.38
N LYS A 131 -2.00 -6.48 6.76
CA LYS A 131 -1.40 -6.03 8.00
C LYS A 131 0.04 -5.58 7.75
N GLY A 132 0.39 -4.41 8.29
CA GLY A 132 1.71 -3.84 8.11
C GLY A 132 1.95 -3.27 6.72
N LEU A 133 0.93 -2.65 6.12
CA LEU A 133 1.06 -1.92 4.87
C LEU A 133 2.21 -0.92 4.93
N PRO A 134 3.00 -0.78 3.86
CA PRO A 134 4.03 0.25 3.81
C PRO A 134 3.39 1.63 3.92
N LYS A 135 3.84 2.40 4.90
CA LYS A 135 3.43 3.79 5.10
C LYS A 135 4.47 4.72 4.54
N LYS A 136 4.05 5.92 4.17
CA LYS A 136 4.91 6.96 3.62
C LYS A 136 5.94 7.47 4.61
N PHE A 137 6.97 8.09 4.07
CA PHE A 137 7.98 8.78 4.86
C PHE A 137 8.40 10.10 4.22
N ILE A 138 8.96 10.98 5.06
CA ILE A 138 9.68 12.18 4.65
C ILE A 138 11.05 12.14 5.35
N ALA A 139 12.12 12.26 4.56
CA ALA A 139 13.50 12.16 5.06
C ALA A 139 14.36 13.28 4.47
N GLY A 140 15.44 13.63 5.17
CA GLY A 140 16.41 14.59 4.69
C GLY A 140 17.66 14.63 5.57
N THR A 141 18.66 15.38 5.13
CA THR A 141 19.92 15.60 5.84
C THR A 141 20.08 17.08 6.16
N LEU A 142 20.32 17.43 7.40
CA LEU A 142 20.58 18.80 7.81
C LEU A 142 22.07 19.13 7.81
N TYR A 143 22.44 20.28 7.28
CA TYR A 143 23.81 20.74 7.31
C TYR A 143 23.92 22.26 7.51
N GLU A 144 25.01 22.67 8.14
CA GLU A 144 25.42 24.07 8.30
C GLU A 144 26.25 24.48 7.08
N PRO A 145 25.76 25.36 6.20
CA PRO A 145 26.40 25.67 4.93
C PRO A 145 27.74 26.40 5.08
N ASN A 146 27.93 27.19 6.15
CA ASN A 146 29.15 27.99 6.35
C ASN A 146 30.38 27.14 6.72
N ILE A 147 30.19 26.10 7.51
CA ILE A 147 31.26 25.20 7.95
C ILE A 147 31.22 23.85 7.24
N LYS A 148 30.17 23.58 6.46
CA LYS A 148 29.94 22.34 5.69
C LYS A 148 29.91 21.07 6.58
N GLU A 149 29.39 21.19 7.79
CA GLU A 149 29.20 20.09 8.70
C GLU A 149 27.71 19.76 8.87
N VAL A 150 27.42 18.48 9.20
CA VAL A 150 26.06 18.03 9.45
C VAL A 150 25.57 18.49 10.82
N ILE A 151 24.28 18.73 10.93
CA ILE A 151 23.66 19.17 12.18
C ILE A 151 23.06 17.96 12.91
N ILE A 152 23.69 17.59 14.02
CA ILE A 152 23.33 16.43 14.84
C ILE A 152 22.37 16.85 15.95
N GLY A 153 21.36 16.02 16.25
CA GLY A 153 20.44 16.22 17.36
C GLY A 153 19.51 17.43 17.18
N ALA A 154 19.23 17.84 15.95
CA ALA A 154 18.16 18.78 15.66
C ALA A 154 16.81 18.05 15.74
N THR A 155 15.81 18.69 16.34
CA THR A 155 14.44 18.18 16.40
C THR A 155 13.71 18.53 15.12
N CYS A 156 13.21 17.50 14.42
CA CYS A 156 12.41 17.62 13.20
C CYS A 156 10.98 17.22 13.52
N THR A 157 10.05 18.18 13.51
CA THR A 157 8.62 17.94 13.78
C THR A 157 7.80 18.21 12.53
N LEU A 158 7.10 17.18 12.07
CA LEU A 158 6.20 17.24 10.93
C LEU A 158 4.77 17.32 11.44
N LYS A 159 4.03 18.33 11.04
CA LYS A 159 2.63 18.55 11.44
C LYS A 159 1.71 18.43 10.23
N ASP A 160 0.73 17.53 10.33
CA ASP A 160 -0.35 17.40 9.34
C ASP A 160 -1.24 18.64 9.38
N LYS A 161 -1.49 19.22 8.21
CA LYS A 161 -2.29 20.47 8.10
C LYS A 161 -3.78 20.26 8.36
N ASP A 162 -4.28 19.04 8.08
CA ASP A 162 -5.70 18.74 8.20
C ASP A 162 -6.06 18.19 9.58
N SER A 163 -5.33 17.17 10.06
CA SER A 163 -5.60 16.53 11.35
C SER A 163 -4.91 17.22 12.52
N GLY A 164 -3.82 17.95 12.26
CA GLY A 164 -2.96 18.53 13.30
C GLY A 164 -2.06 17.50 14.00
N GLU A 165 -2.05 16.25 13.55
CA GLU A 165 -1.19 15.20 14.09
C GLU A 165 0.28 15.52 13.87
N GLU A 166 1.13 15.19 14.86
CA GLU A 166 2.55 15.52 14.83
C GLU A 166 3.42 14.25 14.88
N TYR A 167 4.43 14.24 14.02
CA TYR A 167 5.46 13.21 13.94
C TYR A 167 6.81 13.86 14.20
N SER A 168 7.60 13.33 15.13
CA SER A 168 8.87 13.95 15.51
C SER A 168 10.00 12.94 15.52
N GLU A 169 11.17 13.38 15.07
CA GLU A 169 12.43 12.63 15.06
C GLU A 169 13.59 13.58 15.27
N THR A 170 14.74 13.08 15.73
CA THR A 170 15.96 13.86 15.86
C THR A 170 17.00 13.45 14.84
N THR A 171 17.77 14.41 14.32
CA THR A 171 18.85 14.07 13.38
C THR A 171 19.93 13.24 14.05
N ASN A 172 20.36 12.20 13.33
CA ASN A 172 21.39 11.26 13.76
C ASN A 172 22.83 11.84 13.62
N ASN A 173 23.84 11.01 13.83
CA ASN A 173 25.26 11.40 13.72
C ASN A 173 25.71 11.79 12.29
N PHE A 174 24.86 11.58 11.29
CA PHE A 174 25.08 11.99 9.90
C PHE A 174 24.21 13.18 9.50
N GLY A 175 23.48 13.79 10.46
CA GLY A 175 22.52 14.86 10.18
C GLY A 175 21.22 14.41 9.55
N ASP A 176 21.00 13.10 9.42
CA ASP A 176 19.81 12.54 8.77
C ASP A 176 18.64 12.45 9.74
N PHE A 177 17.44 12.75 9.26
CA PHE A 177 16.18 12.43 9.91
C PHE A 177 15.29 11.61 8.98
N TRP A 178 14.38 10.83 9.56
CA TRP A 178 13.48 9.97 8.82
C TRP A 178 12.13 9.85 9.53
N LEU A 179 11.20 10.72 9.20
CA LEU A 179 9.83 10.74 9.71
C LEU A 179 9.00 9.69 8.96
N LYS A 180 8.61 8.62 9.64
CA LYS A 180 7.99 7.40 9.10
C LYS A 180 6.56 7.25 9.58
N GLY A 181 5.82 6.35 8.94
CA GLY A 181 4.47 5.99 9.38
C GLY A 181 3.43 7.01 8.98
N LEU A 182 3.75 7.84 7.98
CA LEU A 182 2.88 8.91 7.53
C LEU A 182 1.70 8.35 6.71
N PRO A 183 0.50 8.92 6.84
CA PRO A 183 -0.63 8.60 5.99
C PRO A 183 -0.40 9.06 4.55
N ASP A 184 -1.09 8.41 3.60
CA ASP A 184 -1.07 8.79 2.19
C ASP A 184 -1.86 10.07 1.93
N ASP A 185 -1.50 10.78 0.85
CA ASP A 185 -2.23 11.95 0.31
C ASP A 185 -2.51 13.05 1.34
N ARG A 186 -1.52 13.33 2.22
CA ARG A 186 -1.59 14.40 3.22
C ARG A 186 -0.60 15.51 2.92
N THR A 187 -0.89 16.69 3.47
CA THR A 187 -0.01 17.86 3.38
C THR A 187 0.52 18.22 4.76
N PHE A 188 1.84 18.40 4.83
CA PHE A 188 2.54 18.63 6.06
C PHE A 188 3.36 19.94 6.05
N THR A 189 3.64 20.42 7.27
CA THR A 189 4.66 21.43 7.54
C THR A 189 5.73 20.80 8.42
N LEU A 190 6.99 20.88 7.98
CA LEU A 190 8.16 20.43 8.75
C LEU A 190 8.77 21.63 9.46
N THR A 191 8.85 21.54 10.79
CA THR A 191 9.58 22.49 11.64
C THR A 191 10.85 21.82 12.16
N ILE A 192 11.99 22.47 11.98
CA ILE A 192 13.30 21.98 12.40
C ILE A 192 13.85 22.94 13.43
N GLU A 193 14.25 22.44 14.60
CA GLU A 193 14.74 23.25 15.69
C GLU A 193 16.08 22.73 16.22
N LYS A 194 17.03 23.64 16.37
CA LYS A 194 18.33 23.37 17.00
C LYS A 194 18.90 24.64 17.62
N ASP A 195 19.30 24.57 18.89
CA ASP A 195 20.00 25.64 19.64
C ASP A 195 19.37 27.05 19.46
N GLY A 196 18.03 27.13 19.49
CA GLY A 196 17.27 28.38 19.35
C GLY A 196 17.18 28.91 17.92
N VAL A 197 17.57 28.12 16.94
CA VAL A 197 17.34 28.37 15.52
C VAL A 197 16.19 27.48 15.05
N THR A 198 15.26 28.07 14.27
CA THR A 198 14.11 27.35 13.71
C THR A 198 14.10 27.51 12.20
N LYS A 199 13.88 26.42 11.49
CA LYS A 199 13.63 26.39 10.05
C LYS A 199 12.31 25.72 9.76
N ILE A 200 11.52 26.28 8.82
CA ILE A 200 10.22 25.75 8.42
C ILE A 200 10.27 25.40 6.93
N VAL A 201 9.74 24.23 6.59
CA VAL A 201 9.52 23.78 5.20
C VAL A 201 8.04 23.41 5.06
N GLU A 202 7.34 24.15 4.21
CA GLU A 202 5.90 23.98 4.02
C GLU A 202 5.57 23.22 2.73
N GLY A 203 4.33 22.68 2.66
CA GLY A 203 3.78 22.09 1.45
C GLY A 203 4.36 20.73 1.10
N LEU A 204 4.84 20.00 2.09
CA LEU A 204 5.31 18.62 1.91
C LEU A 204 4.12 17.70 1.79
N THR A 205 4.04 16.94 0.69
CA THR A 205 2.94 15.99 0.44
C THR A 205 3.42 14.56 0.54
N THR A 206 2.52 13.65 0.88
CA THR A 206 2.76 12.19 0.97
C THR A 206 2.04 11.41 -0.12
N ASP A 207 1.80 12.01 -1.27
CA ASP A 207 1.42 11.32 -2.51
C ASP A 207 2.47 10.25 -2.91
N ILE A 208 3.74 10.57 -2.65
CA ILE A 208 4.89 9.66 -2.78
C ILE A 208 5.78 9.75 -1.54
N ASP A 209 6.69 8.80 -1.37
CA ASP A 209 7.79 8.92 -0.43
C ASP A 209 8.71 10.09 -0.81
N ARG A 210 9.06 10.93 0.17
CA ARG A 210 9.84 12.15 -0.10
C ARG A 210 11.21 12.13 0.55
N GLY A 211 12.25 12.18 -0.30
CA GLY A 211 13.60 12.56 0.09
C GLY A 211 13.82 14.05 -0.20
N LEU A 212 14.01 14.85 0.84
CA LEU A 212 14.23 16.30 0.72
C LEU A 212 15.67 16.65 0.35
N GLY A 213 16.56 15.66 0.33
CA GLY A 213 18.00 15.87 0.13
C GLY A 213 18.63 16.67 1.25
N ASP A 214 19.64 17.47 0.89
CA ASP A 214 20.40 18.29 1.82
C ASP A 214 19.66 19.59 2.13
N ILE A 215 19.35 19.81 3.39
CA ILE A 215 18.62 21.01 3.87
C ILE A 215 19.60 21.92 4.61
N PRO A 216 19.95 23.08 4.04
CA PRO A 216 20.84 24.02 4.71
C PRO A 216 20.13 24.72 5.87
N MET A 217 20.80 24.83 7.01
CA MET A 217 20.32 25.56 8.19
C MET A 217 21.48 26.32 8.83
N GLU A 218 21.46 27.65 8.73
CA GLU A 218 22.49 28.50 9.31
C GLU A 218 22.32 28.57 10.82
N MET A 219 23.36 28.13 11.55
CA MET A 219 23.37 28.19 13.01
C MET A 219 23.89 29.54 13.46
N LYS A 220 23.34 30.05 14.58
CA LYS A 220 23.87 31.28 15.20
C LYS A 220 25.23 30.95 15.81
N GLY A 221 26.28 31.59 15.32
CA GLY A 221 27.62 31.53 15.88
C GLY A 221 27.73 32.13 17.29
#